data_c220c3344946de371e1b4e5320fef073
#
_entry.id   c220c3344946de371e1b4e5320fef073
#
_cell.length_a   1.000
_cell.length_b   1.000
_cell.length_c   1.000
_cell.angle_alpha   90.00
_cell.angle_beta   90.00
_cell.angle_gamma   90.00
#
_symmetry.space_group_name_H-M   'P 1'
#
loop_
_entity.id
_entity.type
_entity.pdbx_description
1 polymer ?
#
loop_
_entity_poly.entity_id
_entity_poly.type
_entity_poly.pdbx_seq_one_letter_code
_entity_poly.pdbx_strand_id
1 'polypeptide(L)'
;VFQGVALEYGATIRISNPGEVRIKRAKCEEAELKVLVAVKRVVDYNVKVRVKSDGTGVDIANVKFATNPFDEIAVEEAVRLKEAGVATEVIAVSCGASQAQETLRTALAIGADRAVLVESNEDLQPLAVAKLLKALVDKEQPSLIILGKQAIDDDSNQTGQMLAALANLPQATFASKVVVADGKATVSREVDGGAETLALTLPAVVTTDLRLNEPRYVTLPNIMKAKKKPLETVKPEDLGVDVTPRLKTLKVAEPAKRSAGVKVPDVAALIDKLKTEAKVL
;
A
#
# COMPACT_ATOMS: atom_id res chain seq x y z
N VAL A 1 -22.96 -23.69 46.58
CA VAL A 1 -22.38 -23.84 45.22
C VAL A 1 -22.95 -22.69 44.40
N PHE A 2 -22.19 -21.58 44.22
CA PHE A 2 -22.59 -20.46 43.38
C PHE A 2 -21.95 -20.67 41.98
N GLN A 3 -22.78 -20.83 40.94
CA GLN A 3 -22.35 -20.83 39.52
C GLN A 3 -21.92 -19.38 39.15
N GLY A 4 -20.75 -19.29 38.51
CA GLY A 4 -20.24 -18.01 38.02
C GLY A 4 -21.09 -17.49 36.88
N VAL A 5 -21.46 -16.21 36.90
CA VAL A 5 -22.13 -15.50 35.83
C VAL A 5 -21.08 -15.06 34.84
N ALA A 6 -21.17 -15.53 33.59
CA ALA A 6 -20.37 -15.02 32.48
C ALA A 6 -21.00 -13.71 31.98
N LEU A 7 -20.25 -12.62 32.02
CA LEU A 7 -20.62 -11.36 31.40
C LEU A 7 -20.15 -11.33 29.95
N GLU A 8 -20.93 -10.75 29.05
CA GLU A 8 -20.68 -10.65 27.59
C GLU A 8 -19.36 -9.97 27.18
N TYR A 9 -18.51 -9.58 28.12
CA TYR A 9 -17.23 -8.89 27.91
C TYR A 9 -16.00 -9.67 28.44
N GLY A 10 -16.06 -10.99 28.51
CA GLY A 10 -14.89 -11.82 28.80
C GLY A 10 -14.29 -11.68 30.21
N ALA A 11 -15.02 -11.16 31.18
CA ALA A 11 -14.59 -11.09 32.57
C ALA A 11 -15.25 -12.19 33.40
N THR A 12 -14.47 -12.98 34.13
CA THR A 12 -14.98 -13.98 35.07
C THR A 12 -14.87 -13.43 36.49
N ILE A 13 -16.01 -13.31 37.18
CA ILE A 13 -16.03 -12.95 38.60
C ILE A 13 -16.01 -14.25 39.40
N ARG A 14 -14.97 -14.46 40.22
CA ARG A 14 -14.93 -15.49 41.27
C ARG A 14 -15.04 -14.84 42.63
N ILE A 15 -16.07 -15.20 43.36
CA ILE A 15 -16.24 -14.82 44.78
C ILE A 15 -15.74 -16.02 45.56
N SER A 16 -14.59 -15.88 46.20
CA SER A 16 -13.97 -16.96 47.00
C SER A 16 -14.19 -16.80 48.50
N ASN A 17 -14.53 -15.57 49.02
CA ASN A 17 -14.89 -15.31 50.41
C ASN A 17 -15.85 -14.11 50.48
N PRO A 18 -16.71 -13.98 51.50
CA PRO A 18 -17.55 -12.81 51.71
C PRO A 18 -16.67 -11.58 51.98
N GLY A 19 -16.53 -10.73 51.00
CA GLY A 19 -15.79 -9.44 51.05
C GLY A 19 -14.63 -9.26 50.08
N GLU A 20 -14.21 -10.30 49.33
CA GLU A 20 -13.13 -10.13 48.38
C GLU A 20 -13.60 -10.44 46.92
N VAL A 21 -13.86 -9.38 46.16
CA VAL A 21 -14.20 -9.48 44.75
C VAL A 21 -12.92 -9.35 43.91
N ARG A 22 -12.36 -10.44 43.45
CA ARG A 22 -11.27 -10.42 42.46
C ARG A 22 -11.84 -10.47 41.08
N ILE A 23 -11.81 -9.35 40.38
CA ILE A 23 -12.09 -9.30 38.92
C ILE A 23 -10.81 -9.69 38.22
N LYS A 24 -10.75 -10.92 37.72
CA LYS A 24 -9.75 -11.27 36.67
C LYS A 24 -10.30 -10.75 35.37
N ARG A 25 -9.77 -9.61 34.91
CA ARG A 25 -9.86 -9.30 33.48
C ARG A 25 -9.16 -10.44 32.75
N ALA A 26 -9.89 -11.16 31.89
CA ALA A 26 -9.24 -11.97 30.88
C ALA A 26 -8.26 -11.00 30.17
N LYS A 27 -6.96 -11.34 30.09
CA LYS A 27 -6.13 -10.74 29.07
C LYS A 27 -6.86 -11.08 27.77
N CYS A 28 -7.49 -10.11 27.11
CA CYS A 28 -7.66 -10.20 25.67
C CYS A 28 -6.26 -10.54 25.18
N GLU A 29 -6.05 -11.68 24.57
CA GLU A 29 -4.93 -11.89 23.68
C GLU A 29 -5.06 -10.72 22.69
N GLU A 30 -4.19 -9.73 22.83
CA GLU A 30 -4.05 -8.68 21.85
C GLU A 30 -3.72 -9.43 20.56
N ALA A 31 -4.70 -9.54 19.68
CA ALA A 31 -4.52 -10.21 18.40
C ALA A 31 -3.30 -9.55 17.74
N GLU A 32 -2.25 -10.35 17.47
CA GLU A 32 -1.02 -9.86 16.85
C GLU A 32 -1.38 -9.13 15.55
N LEU A 33 -1.26 -7.80 15.54
CA LEU A 33 -1.59 -7.00 14.38
C LEU A 33 -0.41 -7.02 13.41
N LYS A 34 -0.50 -7.89 12.40
CA LYS A 34 0.46 -7.95 11.30
C LYS A 34 0.07 -6.99 10.20
N VAL A 35 1.04 -6.25 9.67
CA VAL A 35 0.86 -5.35 8.53
C VAL A 35 1.61 -5.91 7.32
N LEU A 36 0.90 -6.10 6.21
CA LEU A 36 1.49 -6.43 4.92
C LEU A 36 1.57 -5.17 4.08
N VAL A 37 2.76 -4.85 3.57
CA VAL A 37 2.99 -3.68 2.71
C VAL A 37 3.50 -4.14 1.36
N ALA A 38 2.76 -3.79 0.28
CA ALA A 38 3.21 -4.05 -1.08
C ALA A 38 4.06 -2.89 -1.59
N VAL A 39 5.18 -3.21 -2.24
CA VAL A 39 6.10 -2.23 -2.83
C VAL A 39 6.44 -2.60 -4.27
N LYS A 40 6.48 -1.61 -5.17
CA LYS A 40 6.82 -1.80 -6.58
C LYS A 40 8.16 -1.14 -6.90
N ARG A 41 9.00 -1.83 -7.69
CA ARG A 41 10.19 -1.26 -8.31
C ARG A 41 9.79 -0.54 -9.59
N VAL A 42 10.03 0.76 -9.66
CA VAL A 42 9.66 1.61 -10.79
C VAL A 42 10.87 2.38 -11.31
N VAL A 43 10.80 2.93 -12.51
CA VAL A 43 11.81 3.88 -12.99
C VAL A 43 11.81 5.11 -12.07
N ASP A 44 13.00 5.57 -11.66
CA ASP A 44 13.15 6.74 -10.80
C ASP A 44 12.49 7.97 -11.46
N TYR A 45 11.68 8.70 -10.71
CA TYR A 45 10.92 9.86 -11.20
C TYR A 45 11.78 11.00 -11.74
N ASN A 46 13.08 11.03 -11.41
CA ASN A 46 14.02 12.00 -11.99
C ASN A 46 14.51 11.60 -13.39
N VAL A 47 14.25 10.37 -13.83
CA VAL A 47 14.66 9.88 -15.14
C VAL A 47 13.68 10.39 -16.20
N LYS A 48 14.19 11.08 -17.21
CA LYS A 48 13.40 11.42 -18.40
C LYS A 48 13.32 10.19 -19.31
N VAL A 49 12.21 9.47 -19.22
CA VAL A 49 11.95 8.30 -20.06
C VAL A 49 11.77 8.69 -21.53
N ARG A 50 12.10 7.77 -22.43
CA ARG A 50 11.93 7.93 -23.88
C ARG A 50 11.14 6.75 -24.44
N VAL A 51 10.41 6.99 -25.52
CA VAL A 51 9.74 5.94 -26.26
C VAL A 51 10.77 5.20 -27.11
N LYS A 52 10.68 3.88 -27.18
CA LYS A 52 11.49 3.08 -28.10
C LYS A 52 11.25 3.50 -29.55
N SER A 53 12.25 3.39 -30.40
CA SER A 53 12.16 3.79 -31.82
C SER A 53 11.06 3.07 -32.61
N ASP A 54 10.72 1.85 -32.19
CA ASP A 54 9.64 1.03 -32.77
C ASP A 54 8.25 1.32 -32.19
N GLY A 55 8.15 2.20 -31.19
CA GLY A 55 6.89 2.55 -30.51
C GLY A 55 6.27 1.41 -29.70
N THR A 56 6.98 0.31 -29.43
CA THR A 56 6.45 -0.84 -28.69
C THR A 56 6.44 -0.67 -27.18
N GLY A 57 7.11 0.35 -26.67
CA GLY A 57 7.21 0.58 -25.23
C GLY A 57 8.12 1.76 -24.88
N VAL A 58 8.42 1.87 -23.59
CA VAL A 58 9.36 2.84 -23.04
C VAL A 58 10.76 2.22 -23.02
N ASP A 59 11.78 3.01 -23.38
CA ASP A 59 13.18 2.60 -23.27
C ASP A 59 13.64 2.73 -21.81
N ILE A 60 13.75 1.59 -21.14
CA ILE A 60 14.20 1.46 -19.75
C ILE A 60 15.60 0.84 -19.64
N ALA A 61 16.32 0.70 -20.77
CA ALA A 61 17.68 0.21 -20.73
C ALA A 61 18.62 1.21 -20.04
N ASN A 62 19.37 0.72 -19.05
CA ASN A 62 20.37 1.51 -18.30
C ASN A 62 19.80 2.76 -17.56
N VAL A 63 18.53 2.75 -17.20
CA VAL A 63 17.94 3.79 -16.37
C VAL A 63 17.99 3.42 -14.88
N LYS A 64 17.99 4.42 -14.02
CA LYS A 64 17.89 4.23 -12.58
C LYS A 64 16.47 3.81 -12.20
N PHE A 65 16.37 2.84 -11.29
CA PHE A 65 15.13 2.42 -10.67
C PHE A 65 15.11 2.80 -9.19
N ALA A 66 13.92 2.93 -8.64
CA ALA A 66 13.68 3.24 -7.23
C ALA A 66 12.41 2.52 -6.73
N THR A 67 12.16 2.61 -5.44
CA THR A 67 10.86 2.25 -4.87
C THR A 67 9.81 3.27 -5.33
N ASN A 68 8.60 2.82 -5.65
CA ASN A 68 7.49 3.71 -5.96
C ASN A 68 7.24 4.69 -4.78
N PRO A 69 7.19 6.03 -5.00
CA PRO A 69 7.04 7.01 -3.92
C PRO A 69 5.80 6.80 -3.04
N PHE A 70 4.68 6.37 -3.60
CA PHE A 70 3.48 6.06 -2.82
C PHE A 70 3.67 4.83 -1.92
N ASP A 71 4.50 3.88 -2.35
CA ASP A 71 4.80 2.68 -1.55
C ASP A 71 5.79 3.00 -0.43
N GLU A 72 6.69 3.98 -0.61
CA GLU A 72 7.54 4.48 0.48
C GLU A 72 6.71 5.07 1.62
N ILE A 73 5.64 5.82 1.27
CA ILE A 73 4.64 6.31 2.24
C ILE A 73 3.96 5.15 2.97
N ALA A 74 3.60 4.10 2.24
CA ALA A 74 2.96 2.90 2.80
C ALA A 74 3.89 2.17 3.80
N VAL A 75 5.16 1.99 3.45
CA VAL A 75 6.17 1.37 4.33
C VAL A 75 6.39 2.23 5.58
N GLU A 76 6.53 3.54 5.43
CA GLU A 76 6.68 4.48 6.55
C GLU A 76 5.51 4.39 7.52
N GLU A 77 4.27 4.35 7.02
CA GLU A 77 3.08 4.23 7.87
C GLU A 77 3.05 2.92 8.65
N ALA A 78 3.35 1.81 7.99
CA ALA A 78 3.41 0.51 8.66
C ALA A 78 4.48 0.48 9.76
N VAL A 79 5.64 1.08 9.51
CA VAL A 79 6.73 1.16 10.49
C VAL A 79 6.32 2.08 11.66
N ARG A 80 5.65 3.19 11.42
CA ARG A 80 5.11 4.08 12.48
C ARG A 80 4.09 3.35 13.36
N LEU A 81 3.18 2.58 12.76
CA LEU A 81 2.22 1.75 13.52
C LEU A 81 2.96 0.74 14.42
N LYS A 82 4.05 0.17 13.94
CA LYS A 82 4.86 -0.75 14.74
C LYS A 82 5.61 -0.02 15.86
N GLU A 83 6.24 1.11 15.58
CA GLU A 83 6.93 1.93 16.58
C GLU A 83 5.99 2.43 17.67
N ALA A 84 4.73 2.69 17.33
CA ALA A 84 3.67 3.04 18.27
C ALA A 84 3.15 1.83 19.09
N GLY A 85 3.65 0.62 18.85
CA GLY A 85 3.21 -0.61 19.52
C GLY A 85 1.84 -1.12 19.07
N VAL A 86 1.29 -0.57 17.99
CA VAL A 86 0.02 -1.00 17.40
C VAL A 86 0.20 -2.25 16.54
N ALA A 87 1.23 -2.27 15.69
CA ALA A 87 1.58 -3.44 14.90
C ALA A 87 2.72 -4.24 15.54
N THR A 88 2.66 -5.56 15.44
CA THR A 88 3.69 -6.49 15.95
C THR A 88 4.71 -6.85 14.88
N GLU A 89 4.27 -6.98 13.62
CA GLU A 89 5.11 -7.37 12.48
C GLU A 89 4.76 -6.56 11.24
N VAL A 90 5.80 -6.16 10.48
CA VAL A 90 5.68 -5.53 9.16
C VAL A 90 6.33 -6.42 8.11
N ILE A 91 5.54 -6.88 7.14
CA ILE A 91 5.95 -7.76 6.05
C ILE A 91 5.94 -6.97 4.75
N ALA A 92 7.11 -6.74 4.15
CA ALA A 92 7.19 -6.09 2.84
C ALA A 92 7.07 -7.13 1.72
N VAL A 93 6.27 -6.85 0.70
CA VAL A 93 6.04 -7.74 -0.44
C VAL A 93 6.32 -7.01 -1.75
N SER A 94 6.97 -7.66 -2.69
CA SER A 94 7.10 -7.17 -4.07
C SER A 94 6.83 -8.31 -5.06
N CYS A 95 6.20 -7.99 -6.17
CA CYS A 95 5.99 -8.92 -7.28
C CYS A 95 6.73 -8.39 -8.51
N GLY A 96 7.57 -9.21 -9.13
CA GLY A 96 8.34 -8.83 -10.31
C GLY A 96 9.64 -9.60 -10.46
N ALA A 97 10.51 -9.13 -11.35
CA ALA A 97 11.80 -9.76 -11.60
C ALA A 97 12.73 -9.71 -10.38
N SER A 98 13.78 -10.53 -10.38
CA SER A 98 14.73 -10.66 -9.25
C SER A 98 15.28 -9.33 -8.74
N GLN A 99 15.44 -8.32 -9.60
CA GLN A 99 15.88 -6.97 -9.22
C GLN A 99 14.92 -6.25 -8.27
N ALA A 100 13.66 -6.68 -8.13
CA ALA A 100 12.73 -6.13 -7.14
C ALA A 100 13.19 -6.38 -5.69
N GLN A 101 14.17 -7.26 -5.48
CA GLN A 101 14.85 -7.37 -4.18
C GLN A 101 15.45 -6.05 -3.68
N GLU A 102 15.86 -5.16 -4.58
CA GLU A 102 16.45 -3.86 -4.19
C GLU A 102 15.44 -3.00 -3.43
N THR A 103 14.19 -2.93 -3.91
CA THR A 103 13.10 -2.20 -3.23
C THR A 103 12.71 -2.86 -1.91
N LEU A 104 12.70 -4.20 -1.86
CA LEU A 104 12.47 -4.92 -0.61
C LEU A 104 13.59 -4.66 0.41
N ARG A 105 14.85 -4.60 -0.01
CA ARG A 105 15.96 -4.20 0.88
C ARG A 105 15.82 -2.78 1.38
N THR A 106 15.27 -1.87 0.58
CA THR A 106 14.94 -0.51 1.02
C THR A 106 13.83 -0.54 2.07
N ALA A 107 12.73 -1.25 1.85
CA ALA A 107 11.67 -1.41 2.84
C ALA A 107 12.16 -2.01 4.16
N LEU A 108 13.03 -3.03 4.09
CA LEU A 108 13.69 -3.62 5.27
C LEU A 108 14.59 -2.61 6.00
N ALA A 109 15.24 -1.71 5.27
CA ALA A 109 16.10 -0.67 5.83
C ALA A 109 15.30 0.48 6.47
N ILE A 110 14.09 0.79 5.95
CA ILE A 110 13.14 1.71 6.58
C ILE A 110 12.67 1.14 7.93
N GLY A 111 12.35 -0.17 8.01
CA GLY A 111 11.96 -0.77 9.29
C GLY A 111 11.18 -2.07 9.19
N ALA A 112 10.77 -2.54 8.02
CA ALA A 112 10.08 -3.81 7.85
C ALA A 112 10.90 -4.97 8.47
N ASP A 113 10.22 -5.99 8.97
CA ASP A 113 10.85 -7.12 9.69
C ASP A 113 11.40 -8.16 8.74
N ARG A 114 10.59 -8.55 7.78
CA ARG A 114 10.93 -9.50 6.72
C ARG A 114 10.32 -9.09 5.40
N ALA A 115 10.75 -9.74 4.34
CA ALA A 115 10.28 -9.47 3.01
C ALA A 115 9.96 -10.74 2.24
N VAL A 116 9.03 -10.66 1.30
CA VAL A 116 8.69 -11.72 0.36
C VAL A 116 8.76 -11.16 -1.05
N LEU A 117 9.57 -11.79 -1.89
CA LEU A 117 9.59 -11.55 -3.34
C LEU A 117 8.77 -12.63 -4.03
N VAL A 118 7.73 -12.23 -4.75
CA VAL A 118 7.11 -13.10 -5.75
C VAL A 118 7.83 -12.87 -7.06
N GLU A 119 8.77 -13.78 -7.37
CA GLU A 119 9.64 -13.63 -8.53
C GLU A 119 8.95 -14.10 -9.81
N SER A 120 8.83 -13.18 -10.78
CA SER A 120 8.31 -13.47 -12.11
C SER A 120 8.98 -12.57 -13.14
N ASN A 121 9.29 -13.12 -14.30
CA ASN A 121 9.77 -12.35 -15.46
C ASN A 121 8.65 -11.95 -16.42
N GLU A 122 7.41 -12.34 -16.12
CA GLU A 122 6.24 -11.93 -16.89
C GLU A 122 5.89 -10.45 -16.66
N ASP A 123 5.22 -9.84 -17.62
CA ASP A 123 4.64 -8.50 -17.47
C ASP A 123 3.41 -8.57 -16.55
N LEU A 124 3.65 -8.35 -15.26
CA LEU A 124 2.63 -8.48 -14.21
C LEU A 124 1.65 -7.31 -14.27
N GLN A 125 0.46 -7.57 -14.77
CA GLN A 125 -0.65 -6.61 -14.80
C GLN A 125 -1.34 -6.48 -13.42
N PRO A 126 -2.05 -5.37 -13.12
CA PRO A 126 -2.64 -5.12 -11.79
C PRO A 126 -3.48 -6.27 -11.23
N LEU A 127 -4.30 -6.94 -12.07
CA LEU A 127 -5.11 -8.07 -11.61
C LEU A 127 -4.26 -9.29 -11.24
N ALA A 128 -3.18 -9.57 -11.98
CA ALA A 128 -2.26 -10.65 -11.64
C ALA A 128 -1.57 -10.37 -10.30
N VAL A 129 -1.08 -9.14 -10.11
CA VAL A 129 -0.49 -8.71 -8.83
C VAL A 129 -1.51 -8.80 -7.68
N ALA A 130 -2.75 -8.36 -7.88
CA ALA A 130 -3.79 -8.47 -6.87
C ALA A 130 -4.08 -9.92 -6.47
N LYS A 131 -4.07 -10.88 -7.40
CA LYS A 131 -4.22 -12.31 -7.11
C LYS A 131 -3.02 -12.88 -6.33
N LEU A 132 -1.79 -12.48 -6.70
CA LEU A 132 -0.58 -12.88 -5.98
C LEU A 132 -0.59 -12.35 -4.54
N LEU A 133 -0.92 -11.08 -4.37
CA LEU A 133 -1.06 -10.46 -3.05
C LEU A 133 -2.17 -11.15 -2.24
N LYS A 134 -3.30 -11.50 -2.86
CA LYS A 134 -4.37 -12.25 -2.18
C LYS A 134 -3.88 -13.61 -1.67
N ALA A 135 -3.13 -14.36 -2.45
CA ALA A 135 -2.57 -15.63 -2.01
C ALA A 135 -1.62 -15.46 -0.82
N LEU A 136 -0.84 -14.37 -0.80
CA LEU A 136 0.00 -14.03 0.36
C LEU A 136 -0.83 -13.56 1.56
N VAL A 137 -1.91 -12.81 1.35
CA VAL A 137 -2.85 -12.43 2.43
C VAL A 137 -3.45 -13.69 3.05
N ASP A 138 -3.84 -14.68 2.24
CA ASP A 138 -4.37 -15.95 2.73
C ASP A 138 -3.31 -16.77 3.52
N LYS A 139 -2.03 -16.70 3.13
CA LYS A 139 -0.91 -17.37 3.82
C LYS A 139 -0.53 -16.68 5.13
N GLU A 140 -0.37 -15.36 5.08
CA GLU A 140 0.20 -14.55 6.17
C GLU A 140 -0.83 -14.07 7.19
N GLN A 141 -2.12 -14.01 6.78
CA GLN A 141 -3.24 -13.53 7.61
C GLN A 141 -2.97 -12.15 8.25
N PRO A 142 -2.60 -11.12 7.47
CA PRO A 142 -2.36 -9.79 8.02
C PRO A 142 -3.68 -9.15 8.44
N SER A 143 -3.64 -8.37 9.52
CA SER A 143 -4.77 -7.57 9.98
C SER A 143 -4.94 -6.27 9.16
N LEU A 144 -3.85 -5.74 8.59
CA LEU A 144 -3.88 -4.54 7.76
C LEU A 144 -2.98 -4.73 6.54
N ILE A 145 -3.50 -4.38 5.37
CA ILE A 145 -2.76 -4.39 4.12
C ILE A 145 -2.64 -2.93 3.66
N ILE A 146 -1.41 -2.45 3.47
CA ILE A 146 -1.16 -1.08 3.02
C ILE A 146 -0.37 -1.11 1.71
N LEU A 147 -0.76 -0.28 0.75
CA LEU A 147 -0.04 -0.11 -0.51
C LEU A 147 -0.15 1.35 -0.97
N GLY A 148 0.73 1.75 -1.85
CA GLY A 148 0.59 3.02 -2.56
C GLY A 148 -0.71 3.05 -3.37
N LYS A 149 -1.35 4.22 -3.49
CA LYS A 149 -2.57 4.36 -4.28
C LYS A 149 -2.36 3.99 -5.75
N GLN A 150 -1.18 4.25 -6.27
CA GLN A 150 -0.80 4.00 -7.67
C GLN A 150 0.70 3.84 -7.81
N ALA A 151 1.16 3.28 -8.91
CA ALA A 151 2.56 3.28 -9.30
C ALA A 151 2.82 4.35 -10.36
N ILE A 152 3.93 5.08 -10.27
CA ILE A 152 4.22 6.23 -11.13
C ILE A 152 4.61 5.84 -12.57
N ASP A 153 4.79 4.56 -12.85
CA ASP A 153 5.14 4.03 -14.17
C ASP A 153 3.92 3.76 -15.06
N ASP A 154 2.78 3.39 -14.46
CA ASP A 154 1.57 3.04 -15.21
C ASP A 154 0.32 3.83 -14.77
N ASP A 155 0.34 4.48 -13.61
CA ASP A 155 -0.76 5.25 -13.03
C ASP A 155 -2.12 4.51 -13.01
N SER A 156 -2.11 3.17 -13.02
CA SER A 156 -3.34 2.38 -13.15
C SER A 156 -4.27 2.48 -11.96
N ASN A 157 -3.76 2.69 -10.74
CA ASN A 157 -4.55 2.83 -9.50
C ASN A 157 -5.61 1.73 -9.32
N GLN A 158 -5.26 0.47 -9.52
CA GLN A 158 -6.21 -0.66 -9.57
C GLN A 158 -5.90 -1.76 -8.55
N THR A 159 -4.63 -2.00 -8.25
CA THR A 159 -4.18 -3.19 -7.50
C THR A 159 -4.82 -3.30 -6.12
N GLY A 160 -4.85 -2.22 -5.35
CA GLY A 160 -5.39 -2.23 -3.99
C GLY A 160 -6.90 -2.52 -3.96
N GLN A 161 -7.65 -1.90 -4.85
CA GLN A 161 -9.10 -2.09 -4.97
C GLN A 161 -9.44 -3.51 -5.45
N MET A 162 -8.66 -4.04 -6.41
CA MET A 162 -8.82 -5.41 -6.89
C MET A 162 -8.51 -6.43 -5.79
N LEU A 163 -7.44 -6.18 -5.01
CA LEU A 163 -7.08 -7.02 -3.86
C LEU A 163 -8.21 -7.05 -2.82
N ALA A 164 -8.72 -5.87 -2.45
CA ALA A 164 -9.82 -5.78 -1.49
C ALA A 164 -11.05 -6.55 -1.94
N ALA A 165 -11.43 -6.42 -3.21
CA ALA A 165 -12.55 -7.15 -3.79
C ALA A 165 -12.31 -8.67 -3.83
N LEU A 166 -11.12 -9.12 -4.26
CA LEU A 166 -10.77 -10.54 -4.32
C LEU A 166 -10.71 -11.19 -2.93
N ALA A 167 -10.26 -10.45 -1.92
CA ALA A 167 -10.18 -10.92 -0.55
C ALA A 167 -11.47 -10.69 0.26
N ASN A 168 -12.48 -10.04 -0.33
CA ASN A 168 -13.71 -9.62 0.35
C ASN A 168 -13.44 -8.82 1.62
N LEU A 169 -12.50 -7.87 1.55
CA LEU A 169 -12.09 -7.02 2.65
C LEU A 169 -12.60 -5.58 2.45
N PRO A 170 -12.94 -4.87 3.54
CA PRO A 170 -13.20 -3.44 3.48
C PRO A 170 -11.94 -2.69 3.01
N GLN A 171 -12.15 -1.54 2.34
CA GLN A 171 -11.07 -0.74 1.81
C GLN A 171 -11.27 0.76 2.04
N ALA A 172 -10.15 1.48 2.18
CA ALA A 172 -10.09 2.92 2.09
C ALA A 172 -8.93 3.33 1.17
N THR A 173 -9.25 4.10 0.14
CA THR A 173 -8.30 4.56 -0.88
C THR A 173 -7.88 6.01 -0.64
N PHE A 174 -6.70 6.42 -1.11
CA PHE A 174 -6.16 7.78 -1.02
C PHE A 174 -6.02 8.29 0.43
N ALA A 175 -5.58 7.42 1.34
CA ALA A 175 -5.47 7.76 2.75
C ALA A 175 -4.49 8.90 3.00
N SER A 176 -4.94 9.93 3.70
CA SER A 176 -4.14 11.04 4.22
C SER A 176 -3.97 11.01 5.74
N LYS A 177 -4.71 10.13 6.42
CA LYS A 177 -4.54 9.83 7.85
C LYS A 177 -5.03 8.42 8.15
N VAL A 178 -4.29 7.68 8.99
CA VAL A 178 -4.67 6.34 9.44
C VAL A 178 -4.52 6.27 10.96
N VAL A 179 -5.55 5.80 11.64
CA VAL A 179 -5.53 5.52 13.08
C VAL A 179 -6.10 4.14 13.31
N VAL A 180 -5.33 3.26 13.95
CA VAL A 180 -5.76 1.89 14.24
C VAL A 180 -5.94 1.73 15.74
N ALA A 181 -7.14 1.36 16.15
CA ALA A 181 -7.49 1.10 17.55
C ALA A 181 -8.73 0.17 17.63
N ASP A 182 -8.82 -0.62 18.67
CA ASP A 182 -10.00 -1.45 19.01
C ASP A 182 -10.49 -2.32 17.83
N GLY A 183 -9.56 -2.93 17.07
CA GLY A 183 -9.88 -3.80 15.94
C GLY A 183 -10.42 -3.06 14.71
N LYS A 184 -10.26 -1.74 14.63
CA LYS A 184 -10.69 -0.88 13.53
C LYS A 184 -9.58 0.00 13.02
N ALA A 185 -9.63 0.33 11.73
CA ALA A 185 -8.84 1.38 11.13
C ALA A 185 -9.76 2.56 10.77
N THR A 186 -9.51 3.71 11.38
CA THR A 186 -10.16 4.99 11.02
C THR A 186 -9.26 5.70 10.03
N VAL A 187 -9.73 5.89 8.80
CA VAL A 187 -8.95 6.40 7.68
C VAL A 187 -9.61 7.67 7.14
N SER A 188 -8.87 8.79 7.17
CA SER A 188 -9.26 9.97 6.40
C SER A 188 -8.65 9.88 5.00
N ARG A 189 -9.46 10.10 3.99
CA ARG A 189 -9.09 9.97 2.57
C ARG A 189 -9.39 11.24 1.80
N GLU A 190 -8.57 11.51 0.80
CA GLU A 190 -8.76 12.65 -0.11
C GLU A 190 -9.80 12.30 -1.18
N VAL A 191 -10.77 13.19 -1.37
CA VAL A 191 -11.78 13.11 -2.43
C VAL A 191 -11.93 14.48 -3.09
N ASP A 192 -12.52 14.54 -4.29
CA ASP A 192 -12.62 15.81 -5.06
C ASP A 192 -13.35 16.93 -4.28
N GLY A 193 -14.34 16.58 -3.46
CA GLY A 193 -15.08 17.53 -2.63
C GLY A 193 -14.44 17.88 -1.29
N GLY A 194 -13.25 17.33 -0.95
CA GLY A 194 -12.58 17.56 0.34
C GLY A 194 -12.02 16.27 0.95
N ALA A 195 -12.29 16.02 2.22
CA ALA A 195 -11.86 14.82 2.93
C ALA A 195 -13.05 14.01 3.44
N GLU A 196 -12.94 12.69 3.37
CA GLU A 196 -13.89 11.74 3.91
C GLU A 196 -13.21 10.87 4.97
N THR A 197 -13.92 10.53 6.05
CA THR A 197 -13.38 9.64 7.08
C THR A 197 -14.21 8.36 7.16
N LEU A 198 -13.54 7.22 7.00
CA LEU A 198 -14.12 5.88 7.03
C LEU A 198 -13.62 5.11 8.26
N ALA A 199 -14.48 4.32 8.87
CA ALA A 199 -14.12 3.35 9.90
C ALA A 199 -14.22 1.93 9.31
N LEU A 200 -13.09 1.25 9.18
CA LEU A 200 -12.97 -0.09 8.63
C LEU A 200 -12.79 -1.10 9.76
N THR A 201 -13.55 -2.19 9.74
CA THR A 201 -13.27 -3.34 10.60
C THR A 201 -12.07 -4.09 10.01
N LEU A 202 -11.10 -4.47 10.86
CA LEU A 202 -9.96 -5.27 10.43
C LEU A 202 -10.35 -6.76 10.26
N PRO A 203 -9.77 -7.48 9.30
CA PRO A 203 -8.72 -7.05 8.37
C PRO A 203 -9.23 -6.11 7.27
N ALA A 204 -8.36 -5.19 6.79
CA ALA A 204 -8.72 -4.17 5.81
C ALA A 204 -7.58 -3.83 4.85
N VAL A 205 -7.92 -3.25 3.69
CA VAL A 205 -6.97 -2.74 2.69
C VAL A 205 -6.99 -1.21 2.68
N VAL A 206 -5.81 -0.60 2.75
CA VAL A 206 -5.65 0.87 2.69
C VAL A 206 -4.68 1.21 1.58
N THR A 207 -5.02 2.18 0.73
CA THR A 207 -4.07 2.74 -0.23
C THR A 207 -3.69 4.16 0.17
N THR A 208 -2.40 4.48 0.09
CA THR A 208 -1.83 5.71 0.64
C THR A 208 -1.72 6.83 -0.38
N ASP A 209 -2.08 8.05 0.03
CA ASP A 209 -1.76 9.29 -0.68
C ASP A 209 -0.44 9.88 -0.16
N LEU A 210 0.18 10.76 -0.93
CA LEU A 210 1.43 11.45 -0.55
C LEU A 210 1.28 12.34 0.69
N ARG A 211 0.06 12.72 1.06
CA ARG A 211 -0.24 13.56 2.22
C ARG A 211 -0.25 12.80 3.55
N LEU A 212 -0.20 11.47 3.53
CA LEU A 212 -0.30 10.64 4.74
C LEU A 212 0.86 10.88 5.69
N ASN A 213 2.08 10.86 5.17
CA ASN A 213 3.29 11.08 5.95
C ASN A 213 4.47 11.50 5.05
N GLU A 214 5.59 11.81 5.67
CA GLU A 214 6.88 12.02 5.01
C GLU A 214 7.78 10.83 5.36
N PRO A 215 8.25 10.05 4.35
CA PRO A 215 9.12 8.91 4.58
C PRO A 215 10.46 9.33 5.17
N ARG A 216 10.96 8.53 6.11
CA ARG A 216 12.27 8.75 6.72
C ARG A 216 13.41 8.45 5.74
N TYR A 217 14.52 9.16 5.90
CA TYR A 217 15.74 8.82 5.18
C TYR A 217 16.36 7.55 5.74
N VAL A 218 16.76 6.66 4.82
CA VAL A 218 17.43 5.42 5.19
C VAL A 218 18.89 5.70 5.50
N THR A 219 19.35 5.33 6.70
CA THR A 219 20.73 5.51 7.12
C THR A 219 21.61 4.33 6.69
N LEU A 220 22.90 4.55 6.50
CA LEU A 220 23.86 3.50 6.15
C LEU A 220 23.86 2.31 7.14
N PRO A 221 23.82 2.52 8.47
CA PRO A 221 23.67 1.42 9.42
C PRO A 221 22.41 0.58 9.21
N ASN A 222 21.28 1.21 8.85
CA ASN A 222 20.03 0.50 8.58
C ASN A 222 20.10 -0.31 7.29
N ILE A 223 20.77 0.18 6.24
CA ILE A 223 21.05 -0.58 5.02
C ILE A 223 21.87 -1.83 5.34
N MET A 224 22.89 -1.70 6.19
CA MET A 224 23.73 -2.85 6.60
C MET A 224 22.94 -3.89 7.40
N LYS A 225 22.06 -3.45 8.30
CA LYS A 225 21.15 -4.33 9.04
C LYS A 225 20.15 -5.03 8.11
N ALA A 226 19.58 -4.31 7.14
CA ALA A 226 18.62 -4.83 6.19
C ALA A 226 19.17 -5.99 5.34
N LYS A 227 20.48 -6.01 5.05
CA LYS A 227 21.11 -7.13 4.33
C LYS A 227 21.00 -8.47 5.06
N LYS A 228 20.86 -8.44 6.40
CA LYS A 228 20.76 -9.63 7.26
C LYS A 228 19.31 -10.05 7.55
N LYS A 229 18.34 -9.16 7.27
CA LYS A 229 16.93 -9.47 7.52
C LYS A 229 16.41 -10.52 6.53
N PRO A 230 15.44 -11.37 6.95
CA PRO A 230 14.88 -12.42 6.10
C PRO A 230 14.25 -11.85 4.83
N LEU A 231 14.55 -12.47 3.71
CA LEU A 231 13.89 -12.23 2.42
C LEU A 231 13.63 -13.58 1.78
N GLU A 232 12.37 -13.97 1.73
CA GLU A 232 11.88 -15.19 1.07
C GLU A 232 11.61 -14.88 -0.40
N THR A 233 11.93 -15.83 -1.28
CA THR A 233 11.55 -15.76 -2.70
C THR A 233 10.64 -16.92 -3.01
N VAL A 234 9.48 -16.63 -3.58
CA VAL A 234 8.47 -17.60 -4.04
C VAL A 234 8.12 -17.33 -5.50
N LYS A 235 7.57 -18.31 -6.19
CA LYS A 235 7.11 -18.15 -7.58
C LYS A 235 5.59 -18.11 -7.64
N PRO A 236 4.99 -17.54 -8.69
CA PRO A 236 3.53 -17.58 -8.91
C PRO A 236 2.94 -18.98 -8.87
N GLU A 237 3.68 -19.97 -9.40
CA GLU A 237 3.28 -21.38 -9.42
C GLU A 237 3.17 -21.97 -8.03
N ASP A 238 4.07 -21.58 -7.11
CA ASP A 238 4.06 -22.02 -5.70
C ASP A 238 2.81 -21.50 -4.96
N LEU A 239 2.26 -20.38 -5.47
CA LEU A 239 1.02 -19.77 -4.95
C LEU A 239 -0.24 -20.22 -5.71
N GLY A 240 -0.09 -21.03 -6.74
CA GLY A 240 -1.20 -21.51 -7.57
C GLY A 240 -1.88 -20.39 -8.38
N VAL A 241 -1.17 -19.30 -8.72
CA VAL A 241 -1.73 -18.13 -9.39
C VAL A 241 -1.31 -18.08 -10.84
N ASP A 242 -2.30 -18.00 -11.75
CA ASP A 242 -2.08 -17.68 -13.16
C ASP A 242 -1.84 -16.18 -13.34
N VAL A 243 -0.67 -15.83 -13.84
CA VAL A 243 -0.22 -14.46 -14.10
C VAL A 243 -0.18 -14.09 -15.57
N THR A 244 -0.73 -14.92 -16.44
CA THR A 244 -0.74 -14.70 -17.89
C THR A 244 -1.28 -13.31 -18.23
N PRO A 245 -0.54 -12.47 -18.99
CA PRO A 245 -1.00 -11.14 -19.38
C PRO A 245 -2.28 -11.20 -20.21
N ARG A 246 -3.24 -10.32 -19.89
CA ARG A 246 -4.54 -10.24 -20.59
C ARG A 246 -4.63 -9.04 -21.52
N LEU A 247 -3.77 -8.04 -21.34
CA LEU A 247 -3.69 -6.84 -22.15
C LEU A 247 -2.35 -6.83 -22.90
N LYS A 248 -2.35 -6.29 -24.10
CA LYS A 248 -1.15 -6.09 -24.90
C LYS A 248 -1.05 -4.62 -25.29
N THR A 249 0.07 -3.99 -24.96
CA THR A 249 0.38 -2.63 -25.42
C THR A 249 0.61 -2.66 -26.93
N LEU A 250 -0.23 -1.93 -27.67
CA LEU A 250 -0.14 -1.87 -29.13
C LEU A 250 0.83 -0.77 -29.60
N LYS A 251 0.80 0.38 -28.94
CA LYS A 251 1.62 1.52 -29.31
C LYS A 251 1.84 2.45 -28.11
N VAL A 252 3.05 2.96 -27.97
CA VAL A 252 3.43 4.04 -27.06
C VAL A 252 3.92 5.22 -27.90
N ALA A 253 3.49 6.43 -27.54
CA ALA A 253 3.93 7.67 -28.18
C ALA A 253 4.16 8.75 -27.13
N GLU A 254 5.06 9.69 -27.41
CA GLU A 254 5.20 10.88 -26.58
C GLU A 254 3.92 11.70 -26.61
N PRO A 255 3.56 12.38 -25.49
CA PRO A 255 2.42 13.31 -25.49
C PRO A 255 2.66 14.43 -26.51
N ALA A 256 1.58 14.90 -27.12
CA ALA A 256 1.64 16.03 -28.03
C ALA A 256 2.24 17.26 -27.33
N LYS A 257 3.10 17.98 -28.04
CA LYS A 257 3.66 19.24 -27.50
C LYS A 257 2.54 20.22 -27.23
N ARG A 258 2.48 20.71 -26.02
CA ARG A 258 1.53 21.79 -25.67
C ARG A 258 1.96 23.08 -26.35
N SER A 259 1.02 23.80 -26.96
CA SER A 259 1.24 25.17 -27.43
C SER A 259 1.37 26.12 -26.22
N ALA A 260 2.04 27.23 -26.44
CA ALA A 260 2.11 28.29 -25.44
C ALA A 260 0.67 28.80 -25.13
N GLY A 261 0.41 29.12 -23.89
CA GLY A 261 -0.86 29.74 -23.49
C GLY A 261 -0.99 31.14 -24.06
N VAL A 262 -2.23 31.64 -24.16
CA VAL A 262 -2.54 32.99 -24.59
C VAL A 262 -2.63 33.91 -23.38
N LYS A 263 -1.83 34.98 -23.34
CA LYS A 263 -1.99 36.03 -22.33
C LYS A 263 -3.19 36.87 -22.63
N VAL A 264 -4.02 37.11 -21.64
CA VAL A 264 -5.19 37.99 -21.75
C VAL A 264 -4.98 39.28 -20.94
N PRO A 265 -5.62 40.40 -21.32
CA PRO A 265 -5.37 41.69 -20.69
C PRO A 265 -5.96 41.81 -19.28
N ASP A 266 -7.09 41.14 -19.02
CA ASP A 266 -7.79 41.23 -17.74
C ASP A 266 -8.63 39.96 -17.43
N VAL A 267 -9.25 39.94 -16.25
CA VAL A 267 -10.05 38.81 -15.75
C VAL A 267 -11.33 38.63 -16.59
N ALA A 268 -11.94 39.68 -17.07
CA ALA A 268 -13.16 39.61 -17.87
C ALA A 268 -12.90 38.88 -19.19
N ALA A 269 -11.80 39.22 -19.88
CA ALA A 269 -11.35 38.53 -21.07
C ALA A 269 -10.97 37.05 -20.82
N LEU A 270 -10.40 36.72 -19.63
CA LEU A 270 -10.15 35.33 -19.24
C LEU A 270 -11.46 34.55 -19.10
N ILE A 271 -12.43 35.11 -18.37
CA ILE A 271 -13.73 34.45 -18.14
C ILE A 271 -14.48 34.26 -19.48
N ASP A 272 -14.47 35.25 -20.34
CA ASP A 272 -15.09 35.15 -21.67
C ASP A 272 -14.46 34.02 -22.48
N LYS A 273 -13.13 33.92 -22.54
CA LYS A 273 -12.44 32.84 -23.25
C LYS A 273 -12.69 31.46 -22.63
N LEU A 274 -12.75 31.35 -21.30
CA LEU A 274 -13.08 30.10 -20.63
C LEU A 274 -14.52 29.65 -20.95
N LYS A 275 -15.47 30.57 -21.11
CA LYS A 275 -16.86 30.29 -21.50
C LYS A 275 -17.00 29.96 -22.99
N THR A 276 -16.43 30.80 -23.84
CA THR A 276 -16.71 30.74 -25.28
C THR A 276 -15.79 29.81 -26.06
N GLU A 277 -14.48 29.81 -25.75
CA GLU A 277 -13.48 29.02 -26.45
C GLU A 277 -13.22 27.69 -25.74
N ALA A 278 -12.87 27.70 -24.46
CA ALA A 278 -12.52 26.50 -23.70
C ALA A 278 -13.75 25.70 -23.21
N LYS A 279 -14.90 26.36 -23.06
CA LYS A 279 -16.19 25.78 -22.61
C LYS A 279 -16.06 24.98 -21.30
N VAL A 280 -15.34 25.53 -20.35
CA VAL A 280 -15.09 24.95 -19.03
C VAL A 280 -15.77 25.68 -17.89
N LEU A 281 -16.46 26.78 -18.19
CA LEU A 281 -17.33 27.56 -17.29
C LEU A 281 -18.74 27.66 -17.85
#